data_3c1c77daf73a2bf9e06ead6c791e82fb
#
_entry.id   3c1c77daf73a2bf9e06ead6c791e82fb
#
_cell.length_a   1.000
_cell.length_b   1.000
_cell.length_c   1.000
_cell.angle_alpha   90.00
_cell.angle_beta   90.00
_cell.angle_gamma   90.00
#
_symmetry.space_group_name_H-M   'P 1'
#
loop_
_entity.id
_entity.type
_entity.pdbx_description
1 polymer ?
#
loop_
_entity_poly.entity_id
_entity_poly.type
_entity_poly.pdbx_seq_one_letter_code
_entity_poly.pdbx_strand_id
1 'polypeptide(L)'
;MAMKMKAYGSFAAWKRDQSAKNQRLINAISRLVKKTAPEFTPTVKWGQGCWTLGDAPKVYIHAEPDHVQFGFYAGAKLKDPEGLLVGSGKHVRHVKVFTTTGIPREALVAFLQQVH
;
A
#
# COMPACT_ATOMS: atom_id res chain seq x y z
N MET A 1 -6.85 -22.34 -15.33
CA MET A 1 -5.49 -22.56 -14.85
C MET A 1 -5.22 -21.69 -13.64
N ALA A 2 -4.75 -22.29 -12.58
CA ALA A 2 -4.45 -21.53 -11.37
C ALA A 2 -3.24 -20.63 -11.62
N MET A 3 -3.40 -19.34 -11.33
CA MET A 3 -2.30 -18.39 -11.38
C MET A 3 -1.50 -18.50 -10.09
N LYS A 4 -0.23 -18.83 -10.21
CA LYS A 4 0.67 -18.81 -9.07
C LYS A 4 1.09 -17.36 -8.82
N MET A 5 1.06 -16.93 -7.57
CA MET A 5 1.67 -15.67 -7.19
C MET A 5 3.17 -15.79 -7.37
N LYS A 6 3.75 -14.80 -8.05
CA LYS A 6 5.18 -14.75 -8.26
C LYS A 6 5.87 -14.46 -6.93
N ALA A 7 6.91 -15.23 -6.61
CA ALA A 7 7.70 -15.00 -5.41
C ALA A 7 8.79 -13.96 -5.70
N TYR A 8 8.85 -12.93 -4.88
CA TYR A 8 9.88 -11.89 -4.99
C TYR A 8 10.77 -11.91 -3.76
N GLY A 9 12.06 -11.70 -3.99
CA GLY A 9 13.03 -11.67 -2.90
C GLY A 9 13.02 -10.38 -2.09
N SER A 10 12.45 -9.31 -2.63
CA SER A 10 12.42 -8.00 -1.95
C SER A 10 11.34 -7.11 -2.53
N PHE A 11 11.01 -6.05 -1.78
CA PHE A 11 10.12 -5.00 -2.26
C PHE A 11 10.64 -4.37 -3.56
N ALA A 12 11.95 -4.11 -3.64
CA ALA A 12 12.56 -3.53 -4.82
C ALA A 12 12.40 -4.42 -6.05
N ALA A 13 12.56 -5.74 -5.88
CA ALA A 13 12.38 -6.70 -6.97
C ALA A 13 10.94 -6.72 -7.46
N TRP A 14 9.97 -6.70 -6.54
CA TRP A 14 8.56 -6.63 -6.87
C TRP A 14 8.24 -5.34 -7.63
N LYS A 15 8.75 -4.20 -7.15
CA LYS A 15 8.50 -2.91 -7.79
C LYS A 15 9.05 -2.87 -9.22
N ARG A 16 10.25 -3.40 -9.45
CA ARG A 16 10.87 -3.41 -10.79
C ARG A 16 10.03 -4.16 -11.83
N ASP A 17 9.20 -5.09 -11.38
CA ASP A 17 8.36 -5.90 -12.27
C ASP A 17 7.05 -5.19 -12.65
N GLN A 18 6.81 -4.00 -12.11
CA GLN A 18 5.61 -3.22 -12.39
C GLN A 18 5.81 -2.28 -13.57
N SER A 19 4.71 -1.76 -14.14
CA SER A 19 4.78 -0.78 -15.22
C SER A 19 5.52 0.49 -14.78
N ALA A 20 6.09 1.24 -15.73
CA ALA A 20 6.76 2.50 -15.41
C ALA A 20 5.84 3.47 -14.67
N LYS A 21 4.58 3.54 -15.08
CA LYS A 21 3.57 4.37 -14.41
C LYS A 21 3.38 3.94 -12.96
N ASN A 22 3.17 2.64 -12.73
CA ASN A 22 2.94 2.13 -11.39
C ASN A 22 4.19 2.23 -10.52
N GLN A 23 5.39 2.08 -11.10
CA GLN A 23 6.61 2.30 -10.35
C GLN A 23 6.69 3.73 -9.79
N ARG A 24 6.26 4.72 -10.56
CA ARG A 24 6.24 6.12 -10.08
C ARG A 24 5.26 6.29 -8.91
N LEU A 25 4.08 5.68 -9.00
CA LEU A 25 3.10 5.70 -7.91
C LEU A 25 3.63 4.99 -6.67
N ILE A 26 4.22 3.81 -6.85
CA ILE A 26 4.81 3.02 -5.77
C ILE A 26 5.92 3.81 -5.08
N ASN A 27 6.80 4.46 -5.86
CA ASN A 27 7.88 5.27 -5.30
C ASN A 27 7.36 6.44 -4.46
N ALA A 28 6.34 7.14 -4.96
CA ALA A 28 5.76 8.28 -4.25
C ALA A 28 5.13 7.85 -2.93
N ILE A 29 4.39 6.74 -2.94
CA ILE A 29 3.76 6.20 -1.73
C ILE A 29 4.81 5.67 -0.77
N SER A 30 5.85 4.98 -1.27
CA SER A 30 6.94 4.47 -0.44
C SER A 30 7.67 5.60 0.30
N ARG A 31 7.92 6.72 -0.38
CA ARG A 31 8.55 7.88 0.27
C ARG A 31 7.65 8.45 1.36
N LEU A 32 6.35 8.48 1.13
CA LEU A 32 5.40 8.95 2.13
C LEU A 32 5.38 8.04 3.36
N VAL A 33 5.38 6.73 3.16
CA VAL A 33 5.43 5.76 4.26
C VAL A 33 6.74 5.92 5.04
N LYS A 34 7.87 6.02 4.35
CA LYS A 34 9.18 6.17 5.01
C LYS A 34 9.25 7.44 5.86
N LYS A 35 8.67 8.53 5.37
CA LYS A 35 8.65 9.80 6.09
C LYS A 35 7.71 9.76 7.30
N THR A 36 6.54 9.15 7.15
CA THR A 36 5.49 9.18 8.15
C THR A 36 5.64 8.08 9.20
N ALA A 37 6.04 6.89 8.76
CA ALA A 37 6.15 5.69 9.59
C ALA A 37 7.51 5.01 9.33
N PRO A 38 8.63 5.66 9.70
CA PRO A 38 9.98 5.15 9.40
C PRO A 38 10.28 3.82 10.08
N GLU A 39 9.54 3.45 11.12
CA GLU A 39 9.67 2.18 11.80
C GLU A 39 9.10 0.99 11.00
N PHE A 40 8.30 1.24 9.97
CA PHE A 40 7.77 0.17 9.13
C PHE A 40 8.85 -0.35 8.19
N THR A 41 8.90 -1.68 8.03
CA THR A 41 9.87 -2.35 7.15
C THR A 41 9.20 -2.77 5.85
N PRO A 42 9.70 -2.32 4.69
CA PRO A 42 9.17 -2.78 3.41
C PRO A 42 9.59 -4.21 3.13
N THR A 43 8.65 -5.01 2.63
CA THR A 43 8.86 -6.41 2.28
C THR A 43 7.84 -6.82 1.21
N VAL A 44 7.75 -8.10 0.94
CA VAL A 44 6.75 -8.67 0.03
C VAL A 44 5.98 -9.76 0.77
N LYS A 45 4.66 -9.69 0.69
CA LYS A 45 3.77 -10.73 1.19
C LYS A 45 2.64 -10.93 0.20
N TRP A 46 2.29 -12.18 -0.01
CA TRP A 46 1.18 -12.55 -0.90
C TRP A 46 1.30 -11.93 -2.30
N GLY A 47 2.56 -11.87 -2.82
CA GLY A 47 2.83 -11.41 -4.18
C GLY A 47 2.75 -9.91 -4.38
N GLN A 48 2.74 -9.11 -3.32
CA GLN A 48 2.63 -7.65 -3.42
C GLN A 48 3.50 -6.95 -2.39
N GLY A 49 3.74 -5.66 -2.61
CA GLY A 49 4.47 -4.84 -1.65
C GLY A 49 3.74 -4.72 -0.33
N CYS A 50 4.49 -4.73 0.75
CA CYS A 50 3.93 -4.74 2.10
C CYS A 50 4.89 -4.02 3.04
N TRP A 51 4.35 -3.44 4.10
CA TRP A 51 5.15 -2.89 5.19
C TRP A 51 4.71 -3.54 6.49
N THR A 52 5.70 -3.94 7.28
CA THR A 52 5.47 -4.60 8.57
C THR A 52 5.99 -3.74 9.70
N LEU A 53 5.42 -3.93 10.88
CA LEU A 53 5.96 -3.43 12.14
C LEU A 53 6.28 -4.66 12.99
N GLY A 54 7.58 -4.93 13.20
CA GLY A 54 7.99 -6.25 13.66
C GLY A 54 7.60 -7.28 12.60
N ASP A 55 6.91 -8.35 13.01
CA ASP A 55 6.43 -9.37 12.09
C ASP A 55 4.99 -9.13 11.61
N ALA A 56 4.34 -8.07 12.11
CA ALA A 56 2.93 -7.82 11.81
C ALA A 56 2.78 -6.97 10.55
N PRO A 57 2.10 -7.47 9.50
CA PRO A 57 1.81 -6.66 8.33
C PRO A 57 0.81 -5.55 8.68
N LYS A 58 1.12 -4.32 8.27
CA LYS A 58 0.33 -3.13 8.59
C LYS A 58 -0.33 -2.50 7.39
N VAL A 59 0.42 -2.31 6.32
CA VAL A 59 -0.08 -1.72 5.08
C VAL A 59 0.49 -2.47 3.89
N TYR A 60 -0.19 -2.37 2.76
CA TYR A 60 0.26 -3.01 1.52
C TYR A 60 0.04 -2.10 0.33
N ILE A 61 0.66 -2.43 -0.78
CA ILE A 61 0.39 -1.78 -2.06
C ILE A 61 0.23 -2.86 -3.12
N HIS A 62 -0.91 -2.82 -3.81
CA HIS A 62 -1.28 -3.76 -4.85
C HIS A 62 -1.32 -3.03 -6.19
N ALA A 63 -0.70 -3.59 -7.21
CA ALA A 63 -0.65 -2.99 -8.53
C ALA A 63 -1.71 -3.59 -9.45
N GLU A 64 -2.57 -2.72 -9.98
CA GLU A 64 -3.50 -3.03 -11.06
C GLU A 64 -2.95 -2.44 -12.37
N PRO A 65 -3.48 -2.82 -13.55
CA PRO A 65 -2.92 -2.31 -14.82
C PRO A 65 -2.88 -0.79 -14.91
N ASP A 66 -3.86 -0.08 -14.38
CA ASP A 66 -3.99 1.37 -14.53
C ASP A 66 -3.89 2.18 -13.24
N HIS A 67 -3.68 1.52 -12.09
CA HIS A 67 -3.58 2.19 -10.80
C HIS A 67 -2.93 1.30 -9.77
N VAL A 68 -2.70 1.85 -8.59
CA VAL A 68 -2.30 1.07 -7.41
C VAL A 68 -3.34 1.24 -6.31
N GLN A 69 -3.41 0.23 -5.43
CA GLN A 69 -4.27 0.25 -4.26
C GLN A 69 -3.37 0.25 -3.03
N PHE A 70 -3.41 1.33 -2.26
CA PHE A 70 -2.67 1.40 -1.01
C PHE A 70 -3.61 0.99 0.11
N GLY A 71 -3.29 -0.12 0.75
CA GLY A 71 -4.22 -0.78 1.66
C GLY A 71 -3.74 -0.84 3.09
N PHE A 72 -4.73 -0.93 3.99
CA PHE A 72 -4.53 -1.02 5.44
C PHE A 72 -5.21 -2.29 5.92
N TYR A 73 -4.46 -3.19 6.55
CA TYR A 73 -5.02 -4.47 7.01
C TYR A 73 -6.10 -4.27 8.08
N ALA A 74 -5.97 -3.24 8.92
CA ALA A 74 -7.00 -2.88 9.89
C ALA A 74 -7.79 -1.63 9.45
N GLY A 75 -7.96 -1.45 8.15
CA GLY A 75 -8.54 -0.23 7.57
C GLY A 75 -9.95 0.08 8.05
N ALA A 76 -10.75 -0.93 8.36
CA ALA A 76 -12.11 -0.73 8.82
C ALA A 76 -12.20 0.05 10.15
N LYS A 77 -11.11 0.10 10.91
CA LYS A 77 -11.05 0.82 12.20
C LYS A 77 -10.54 2.26 12.06
N LEU A 78 -10.07 2.65 10.88
CA LEU A 78 -9.50 3.97 10.69
C LEU A 78 -10.58 5.04 10.59
N LYS A 79 -10.31 6.20 11.16
CA LYS A 79 -11.13 7.38 10.95
C LYS A 79 -10.91 7.87 9.53
N ASP A 80 -11.98 8.01 8.77
CA ASP A 80 -11.98 8.35 7.36
C ASP A 80 -13.05 9.40 7.08
N PRO A 81 -12.82 10.65 7.51
CA PRO A 81 -13.86 11.69 7.38
C PRO A 81 -14.22 12.05 5.95
N GLU A 82 -13.31 11.78 4.99
CA GLU A 82 -13.56 12.09 3.58
C GLU A 82 -14.12 10.90 2.79
N GLY A 83 -14.22 9.73 3.42
CA GLY A 83 -14.74 8.53 2.77
C GLY A 83 -13.85 8.00 1.64
N LEU A 84 -12.53 8.08 1.80
CA LEU A 84 -11.58 7.66 0.78
C LEU A 84 -11.30 6.15 0.77
N LEU A 85 -11.49 5.50 1.91
CA LEU A 85 -11.23 4.07 2.04
C LEU A 85 -12.37 3.26 1.43
N VAL A 86 -12.01 2.32 0.56
CA VAL A 86 -12.97 1.43 -0.08
C VAL A 86 -12.66 -0.02 0.24
N GLY A 87 -13.68 -0.86 0.17
CA GLY A 87 -13.59 -2.28 0.45
C GLY A 87 -14.79 -2.76 1.23
N SER A 88 -15.06 -4.05 1.13
CA SER A 88 -16.21 -4.67 1.78
C SER A 88 -15.83 -5.78 2.76
N GLY A 89 -14.53 -6.05 2.89
CA GLY A 89 -14.03 -7.07 3.82
C GLY A 89 -14.24 -6.67 5.28
N LYS A 90 -14.05 -7.62 6.17
CA LYS A 90 -14.25 -7.40 7.60
C LYS A 90 -13.27 -6.39 8.19
N HIS A 91 -12.03 -6.38 7.68
CA HIS A 91 -10.95 -5.58 8.25
C HIS A 91 -10.24 -4.69 7.24
N VAL A 92 -9.97 -5.19 6.05
CA VAL A 92 -9.10 -4.54 5.07
C VAL A 92 -9.83 -3.43 4.33
N ARG A 93 -9.16 -2.29 4.18
CA ARG A 93 -9.63 -1.17 3.33
C ARG A 93 -8.46 -0.62 2.55
N HIS A 94 -8.73 -0.02 1.40
CA HIS A 94 -7.67 0.56 0.58
C HIS A 94 -8.12 1.88 -0.06
N VAL A 95 -7.12 2.64 -0.52
CA VAL A 95 -7.31 3.85 -1.33
C VAL A 95 -6.78 3.56 -2.72
N LYS A 96 -7.56 3.86 -3.76
CA LYS A 96 -7.12 3.73 -5.15
C LYS A 96 -6.37 4.99 -5.56
N VAL A 97 -5.20 4.82 -6.16
CA VAL A 97 -4.36 5.93 -6.60
C VAL A 97 -4.03 5.76 -8.07
N PHE A 98 -4.45 6.72 -8.89
CA PHE A 98 -4.32 6.66 -10.35
C PHE A 98 -3.16 7.51 -10.88
N THR A 99 -2.83 8.60 -10.20
CA THR A 99 -1.77 9.53 -10.61
C THR A 99 -0.99 10.01 -9.40
N THR A 100 0.26 10.44 -9.62
CA THR A 100 1.10 10.97 -8.54
C THR A 100 0.53 12.29 -7.98
N THR A 101 -0.10 13.10 -8.83
CA THR A 101 -0.74 14.35 -8.40
C THR A 101 -2.04 14.10 -7.66
N GLY A 102 -2.67 12.93 -7.88
CA GLY A 102 -3.92 12.57 -7.22
C GLY A 102 -3.75 11.81 -5.91
N ILE A 103 -2.53 11.69 -5.39
CA ILE A 103 -2.30 11.05 -4.10
C ILE A 103 -2.90 11.94 -3.00
N PRO A 104 -3.86 11.43 -2.19
CA PRO A 104 -4.43 12.20 -1.08
C PRO A 104 -3.47 12.18 0.10
N ARG A 105 -2.38 12.96 0.02
CA ARG A 105 -1.23 12.87 0.93
C ARG A 105 -1.59 13.10 2.39
N GLU A 106 -2.38 14.14 2.66
CA GLU A 106 -2.76 14.48 4.04
C GLU A 106 -3.60 13.36 4.66
N ALA A 107 -4.53 12.79 3.88
CA ALA A 107 -5.36 11.67 4.36
C ALA A 107 -4.52 10.43 4.61
N LEU A 108 -3.58 10.11 3.71
CA LEU A 108 -2.70 8.95 3.88
C LEU A 108 -1.80 9.09 5.11
N VAL A 109 -1.27 10.30 5.35
CA VAL A 109 -0.50 10.58 6.57
C VAL A 109 -1.36 10.34 7.80
N ALA A 110 -2.59 10.86 7.80
CA ALA A 110 -3.51 10.68 8.93
C ALA A 110 -3.84 9.21 9.16
N PHE A 111 -4.03 8.43 8.10
CA PHE A 111 -4.25 6.98 8.22
C PHE A 111 -3.04 6.28 8.80
N LEU A 112 -1.84 6.58 8.28
CA LEU A 112 -0.61 5.97 8.76
C LEU A 112 -0.35 6.27 10.24
N GLN A 113 -0.68 7.47 10.69
CA GLN A 113 -0.54 7.86 12.09
C GLN A 113 -1.48 7.09 13.02
N GLN A 114 -2.56 6.53 12.49
CA GLN A 114 -3.48 5.70 13.27
C GLN A 114 -3.03 4.24 13.36
N VAL A 115 -2.06 3.82 12.53
CA VAL A 115 -1.61 2.43 12.46
C VAL A 115 -0.43 2.22 13.40
N HIS A 116 -0.57 1.26 14.29
CA HIS A 116 0.48 0.94 15.27
C HIS A 116 0.82 -0.53 15.30
#